data_ac5fbd117f2a17e2b33cc09f92405565
#
_entry.id   ac5fbd117f2a17e2b33cc09f92405565
#
_cell.length_a   1.000
_cell.length_b   1.000
_cell.length_c   1.000
_cell.angle_alpha   90.00
_cell.angle_beta   90.00
_cell.angle_gamma   90.00
#
_symmetry.space_group_name_H-M   'P 1'
#
loop_
_entity.id
_entity.type
_entity.pdbx_description
1 polymer ?
#
loop_
_entity_poly.entity_id
_entity_poly.type
_entity_poly.pdbx_seq_one_letter_code
_entity_poly.pdbx_strand_id
1 'polypeptide(L)'
;MRNSRHALIFLIATLVLSSGLVAAPQRSSRPAKPTAASQTPRRDVTAPVAKDPFIGVWKLNPQKSKYESGGAPTSFTRTYEDRGGGTIFMTTDVTIPQGSTRAYLVYRRDGKPYPEAAVGVASIRMVTITATDPRTEEVDVIVNGTASQNPSTITISADGMTMTQVVNGRDAKGKAFTNTVVYDRQP
;
A
#
# COMPACT_ATOMS: atom_id res chain seq x y z
N MET A 1 11.00 -32.86 -27.89
CA MET A 1 10.67 -32.33 -26.57
C MET A 1 11.60 -31.18 -26.24
N ARG A 2 11.17 -29.95 -26.33
CA ARG A 2 12.01 -28.75 -26.22
C ARG A 2 11.52 -27.93 -25.00
N ASN A 3 12.30 -27.98 -23.91
CA ASN A 3 12.05 -27.21 -22.69
C ASN A 3 12.35 -25.74 -22.96
N SER A 4 11.34 -24.91 -23.05
CA SER A 4 11.48 -23.45 -23.02
C SER A 4 11.55 -22.97 -21.59
N ARG A 5 12.78 -22.75 -21.11
CA ARG A 5 13.06 -21.99 -19.87
C ARG A 5 12.94 -20.50 -20.21
N HIS A 6 11.91 -19.85 -19.77
CA HIS A 6 11.82 -18.39 -19.83
C HIS A 6 12.69 -17.81 -18.73
N ALA A 7 13.85 -17.31 -19.14
CA ALA A 7 14.76 -16.56 -18.29
C ALA A 7 14.15 -15.17 -18.02
N LEU A 8 13.98 -14.88 -16.74
CA LEU A 8 13.63 -13.55 -16.25
C LEU A 8 14.89 -12.69 -16.33
N ILE A 9 14.93 -11.76 -17.29
CA ILE A 9 16.06 -10.85 -17.50
C ILE A 9 15.95 -9.71 -16.49
N PHE A 10 16.87 -9.71 -15.50
CA PHE A 10 17.12 -8.56 -14.63
C PHE A 10 18.10 -7.62 -15.34
N LEU A 11 17.66 -6.42 -15.65
CA LEU A 11 18.53 -5.36 -16.14
C LEU A 11 19.18 -4.64 -14.96
N ILE A 12 20.48 -4.85 -14.79
CA ILE A 12 21.32 -4.12 -13.81
C ILE A 12 21.78 -2.83 -14.49
N ALA A 13 21.38 -1.68 -13.97
CA ALA A 13 21.91 -0.39 -14.37
C ALA A 13 22.89 0.13 -13.30
N THR A 14 24.05 0.45 -13.75
CA THR A 14 25.28 0.84 -13.03
C THR A 14 25.18 2.23 -12.41
N LEU A 15 25.75 2.32 -11.20
CA LEU A 15 25.93 3.50 -10.35
C LEU A 15 26.99 4.45 -10.95
N VAL A 16 26.68 5.74 -11.03
CA VAL A 16 27.69 6.81 -11.17
C VAL A 16 27.59 7.74 -9.95
N LEU A 17 28.64 7.70 -9.12
CA LEU A 17 28.86 8.66 -8.04
C LEU A 17 29.35 9.99 -8.63
N SER A 18 28.77 11.11 -8.21
CA SER A 18 29.41 12.40 -8.24
C SER A 18 29.18 13.16 -6.94
N SER A 19 30.29 13.32 -6.20
CA SER A 19 30.37 14.07 -4.95
C SER A 19 30.43 15.56 -5.25
N GLY A 20 29.54 16.34 -4.66
CA GLY A 20 29.60 17.78 -4.66
C GLY A 20 29.31 18.34 -3.26
N LEU A 21 30.37 18.69 -2.53
CA LEU A 21 30.29 19.42 -1.26
C LEU A 21 30.01 20.90 -1.54
N VAL A 22 28.90 21.45 -1.05
CA VAL A 22 28.68 22.90 -0.97
C VAL A 22 28.35 23.27 0.47
N ALA A 23 29.20 24.01 1.09
CA ALA A 23 29.03 24.59 2.43
C ALA A 23 28.01 25.75 2.39
N ALA A 24 27.01 25.72 3.27
CA ALA A 24 26.06 26.81 3.46
C ALA A 24 26.50 27.70 4.63
N PRO A 25 26.32 29.05 4.53
CA PRO A 25 26.71 29.98 5.60
C PRO A 25 25.71 29.95 6.75
N GLN A 26 26.23 29.89 7.98
CA GLN A 26 25.48 30.05 9.22
C GLN A 26 24.93 31.49 9.37
N ARG A 27 23.61 31.62 9.45
CA ARG A 27 22.96 32.85 9.92
C ARG A 27 22.73 32.78 11.43
N SER A 28 23.33 33.72 12.13
CA SER A 28 23.10 34.02 13.54
C SER A 28 21.62 34.36 13.79
N SER A 29 20.93 33.59 14.61
CA SER A 29 19.55 33.85 15.02
C SER A 29 19.52 34.66 16.32
N ARG A 30 18.98 35.87 16.24
CA ARG A 30 18.59 36.74 17.35
C ARG A 30 17.42 36.12 18.11
N PRO A 31 17.38 36.10 19.46
CA PRO A 31 16.28 35.54 20.21
C PRO A 31 14.99 36.35 20.01
N ALA A 32 13.91 35.69 19.59
CA ALA A 32 12.60 36.28 19.52
C ALA A 32 11.91 36.24 20.90
N LYS A 33 11.28 37.38 21.23
CA LYS A 33 10.45 37.59 22.42
C LYS A 33 9.29 36.58 22.48
N PRO A 34 8.94 35.99 23.65
CA PRO A 34 7.84 35.06 23.75
C PRO A 34 6.50 35.73 23.41
N THR A 35 5.89 35.33 22.33
CA THR A 35 4.50 35.68 22.02
C THR A 35 3.57 34.73 22.80
N ALA A 36 2.55 35.33 23.45
CA ALA A 36 1.57 34.60 24.23
C ALA A 36 0.98 33.39 23.48
N ALA A 37 1.00 32.24 24.14
CA ALA A 37 0.47 31.00 23.60
C ALA A 37 -1.03 31.16 23.30
N SER A 38 -1.37 31.11 22.03
CA SER A 38 -2.75 30.95 21.57
C SER A 38 -3.24 29.59 22.08
N GLN A 39 -4.20 29.59 23.00
CA GLN A 39 -4.82 28.36 23.48
C GLN A 39 -5.60 27.74 22.32
N THR A 40 -5.06 26.69 21.76
CA THR A 40 -5.78 25.81 20.82
C THR A 40 -7.05 25.31 21.53
N PRO A 41 -8.25 25.41 20.94
CA PRO A 41 -9.47 24.89 21.57
C PRO A 41 -9.26 23.42 21.93
N ARG A 42 -9.47 23.05 23.20
CA ARG A 42 -9.50 21.64 23.61
C ARG A 42 -10.56 20.95 22.77
N ARG A 43 -10.12 20.05 21.91
CA ARG A 43 -11.02 19.16 21.18
C ARG A 43 -11.78 18.34 22.24
N ASP A 44 -13.10 18.41 22.24
CA ASP A 44 -13.96 17.65 23.15
C ASP A 44 -13.71 16.16 22.91
N VAL A 45 -13.14 15.47 23.92
CA VAL A 45 -12.62 14.07 23.82
C VAL A 45 -13.75 13.05 24.02
N THR A 46 -15.02 13.47 24.02
CA THR A 46 -16.18 12.64 24.39
C THR A 46 -16.95 12.03 23.22
N ALA A 47 -16.64 12.37 21.97
CA ALA A 47 -17.24 11.66 20.85
C ALA A 47 -16.53 10.32 20.64
N PRO A 48 -17.26 9.18 20.55
CA PRO A 48 -16.66 7.90 20.18
C PRO A 48 -15.93 8.06 18.87
N VAL A 49 -14.62 7.80 18.85
CA VAL A 49 -13.88 7.77 17.59
C VAL A 49 -14.49 6.66 16.75
N ALA A 50 -15.11 7.03 15.63
CA ALA A 50 -15.69 6.05 14.71
C ALA A 50 -14.58 5.03 14.34
N LYS A 51 -14.89 3.75 14.53
CA LYS A 51 -13.94 2.68 14.22
C LYS A 51 -13.60 2.75 12.73
N ASP A 52 -12.32 2.79 12.42
CA ASP A 52 -11.83 2.78 11.05
C ASP A 52 -12.41 1.57 10.29
N PRO A 53 -13.12 1.78 9.18
CA PRO A 53 -13.81 0.70 8.47
C PRO A 53 -12.87 -0.35 7.86
N PHE A 54 -11.60 -0.04 7.65
CA PHE A 54 -10.61 -0.99 7.13
C PHE A 54 -10.14 -1.99 8.18
N ILE A 55 -10.12 -1.61 9.45
CA ILE A 55 -9.59 -2.45 10.54
C ILE A 55 -10.36 -3.76 10.67
N GLY A 56 -9.63 -4.88 10.65
CA GLY A 56 -10.18 -6.23 10.73
C GLY A 56 -9.52 -7.20 9.76
N VAL A 57 -10.12 -8.38 9.61
CA VAL A 57 -9.63 -9.45 8.74
C VAL A 57 -10.53 -9.55 7.51
N TRP A 58 -9.91 -9.62 6.34
CA TRP A 58 -10.56 -9.64 5.04
C TRP A 58 -10.08 -10.83 4.22
N LYS A 59 -11.00 -11.68 3.81
CA LYS A 59 -10.69 -12.89 3.04
C LYS A 59 -11.26 -12.81 1.64
N LEU A 60 -10.44 -13.16 0.65
CA LEU A 60 -10.83 -13.21 -0.75
C LEU A 60 -12.13 -14.00 -0.94
N ASN A 61 -13.06 -13.39 -1.67
CA ASN A 61 -14.23 -14.05 -2.22
C ASN A 61 -14.01 -14.31 -3.72
N PRO A 62 -13.62 -15.52 -4.12
CA PRO A 62 -13.32 -15.82 -5.53
C PRO A 62 -14.56 -15.77 -6.42
N GLN A 63 -15.75 -16.00 -5.88
CA GLN A 63 -17.00 -15.99 -6.66
C GLN A 63 -17.44 -14.58 -7.04
N LYS A 64 -17.08 -13.57 -6.21
CA LYS A 64 -17.37 -12.16 -6.46
C LYS A 64 -16.23 -11.45 -7.21
N SER A 65 -15.06 -12.08 -7.32
CA SER A 65 -13.87 -11.50 -7.92
C SER A 65 -13.79 -11.79 -9.42
N LYS A 66 -13.24 -10.82 -10.18
CA LYS A 66 -13.03 -10.94 -11.62
C LYS A 66 -11.58 -10.59 -11.96
N TYR A 67 -10.92 -11.46 -12.71
CA TYR A 67 -9.56 -11.28 -13.17
C TYR A 67 -9.52 -11.26 -14.70
N GLU A 68 -9.18 -10.13 -15.31
CA GLU A 68 -8.99 -10.00 -16.75
C GLU A 68 -7.55 -10.28 -17.17
N SER A 69 -6.61 -10.12 -16.23
CA SER A 69 -5.20 -10.42 -16.45
C SER A 69 -4.59 -11.05 -15.19
N GLY A 70 -3.62 -11.92 -15.39
CA GLY A 70 -3.03 -12.71 -14.31
C GLY A 70 -3.94 -13.84 -13.85
N GLY A 71 -3.41 -14.72 -13.01
CA GLY A 71 -4.17 -15.80 -12.39
C GLY A 71 -4.83 -15.34 -11.10
N ALA A 72 -6.02 -15.88 -10.81
CA ALA A 72 -6.61 -15.72 -9.49
C ALA A 72 -5.74 -16.42 -8.43
N PRO A 73 -5.49 -15.81 -7.26
CA PRO A 73 -4.85 -16.51 -6.15
C PRO A 73 -5.79 -17.62 -5.61
N THR A 74 -5.19 -18.69 -5.10
CA THR A 74 -5.91 -19.77 -4.45
C THR A 74 -6.50 -19.31 -3.12
N SER A 75 -5.77 -18.46 -2.40
CA SER A 75 -6.26 -17.75 -1.20
C SER A 75 -5.58 -16.40 -1.07
N PHE A 76 -6.30 -15.46 -0.45
CA PHE A 76 -5.78 -14.16 -0.15
C PHE A 76 -6.46 -13.63 1.11
N THR A 77 -5.66 -13.33 2.14
CA THR A 77 -6.16 -12.74 3.39
C THR A 77 -5.38 -11.46 3.67
N ARG A 78 -6.10 -10.41 4.06
CA ARG A 78 -5.52 -9.17 4.58
C ARG A 78 -5.99 -8.94 6.00
N THR A 79 -5.08 -8.59 6.89
CA THR A 79 -5.38 -8.19 8.25
C THR A 79 -4.89 -6.76 8.45
N TYR A 80 -5.78 -5.89 8.90
CA TYR A 80 -5.47 -4.50 9.23
C TYR A 80 -5.65 -4.29 10.73
N GLU A 81 -4.62 -3.78 11.38
CA GLU A 81 -4.60 -3.52 12.81
C GLU A 81 -4.30 -2.04 13.07
N ASP A 82 -5.10 -1.38 13.91
CA ASP A 82 -4.82 -0.03 14.37
C ASP A 82 -3.69 -0.05 15.41
N ARG A 83 -2.63 0.69 15.14
CA ARG A 83 -1.47 0.87 16.04
C ARG A 83 -1.49 2.22 16.75
N GLY A 84 -2.57 2.96 16.62
CA GLY A 84 -2.75 4.28 17.20
C GLY A 84 -2.10 5.40 16.37
N GLY A 85 -2.54 6.64 16.63
CA GLY A 85 -2.02 7.83 15.96
C GLY A 85 -2.17 7.83 14.44
N GLY A 86 -3.16 7.11 13.88
CA GLY A 86 -3.36 6.95 12.44
C GLY A 86 -2.37 5.98 11.77
N THR A 87 -1.61 5.22 12.56
CA THR A 87 -0.71 4.17 12.04
C THR A 87 -1.44 2.85 11.94
N ILE A 88 -1.33 2.20 10.79
CA ILE A 88 -1.93 0.91 10.49
C ILE A 88 -0.83 -0.11 10.26
N PHE A 89 -0.97 -1.30 10.84
CA PHE A 89 -0.18 -2.46 10.50
C PHE A 89 -1.02 -3.39 9.62
N MET A 90 -0.54 -3.70 8.43
CA MET A 90 -1.19 -4.61 7.50
C MET A 90 -0.33 -5.86 7.31
N THR A 91 -0.96 -7.02 7.44
CA THR A 91 -0.42 -8.31 7.00
C THR A 91 -1.19 -8.79 5.78
N THR A 92 -0.48 -9.29 4.79
CA THR A 92 -1.07 -9.87 3.59
C THR A 92 -0.54 -11.28 3.42
N ASP A 93 -1.43 -12.27 3.42
CA ASP A 93 -1.14 -13.67 3.13
C ASP A 93 -1.73 -14.03 1.77
N VAL A 94 -0.88 -14.47 0.84
CA VAL A 94 -1.31 -14.86 -0.52
C VAL A 94 -0.79 -16.25 -0.83
N THR A 95 -1.66 -17.10 -1.36
CA THR A 95 -1.29 -18.40 -1.95
C THR A 95 -1.67 -18.39 -3.41
N ILE A 96 -0.72 -18.72 -4.25
CA ILE A 96 -0.87 -18.96 -5.69
C ILE A 96 -0.39 -20.39 -6.00
N PRO A 97 -0.66 -20.96 -7.19
CA PRO A 97 -0.20 -22.33 -7.52
C PRO A 97 1.29 -22.55 -7.36
N GLN A 98 2.11 -21.50 -7.48
CA GLN A 98 3.57 -21.56 -7.39
C GLN A 98 4.11 -21.48 -5.96
N GLY A 99 3.30 -21.17 -4.97
CA GLY A 99 3.69 -21.03 -3.57
C GLY A 99 2.89 -20.00 -2.79
N SER A 100 3.32 -19.77 -1.56
CA SER A 100 2.70 -18.78 -0.66
C SER A 100 3.70 -17.71 -0.29
N THR A 101 3.21 -16.50 -0.07
CA THR A 101 3.99 -15.39 0.45
C THR A 101 3.21 -14.65 1.53
N ARG A 102 3.94 -14.04 2.46
CA ARG A 102 3.41 -13.12 3.46
C ARG A 102 4.12 -11.79 3.35
N ALA A 103 3.35 -10.71 3.32
CA ALA A 103 3.89 -9.36 3.32
C ALA A 103 3.41 -8.58 4.54
N TYR A 104 4.21 -7.59 4.94
CA TYR A 104 3.98 -6.72 6.08
C TYR A 104 4.17 -5.27 5.67
N LEU A 105 3.25 -4.42 6.06
CA LEU A 105 3.31 -2.99 5.83
C LEU A 105 2.88 -2.23 7.07
N VAL A 106 3.72 -1.29 7.53
CA VAL A 106 3.35 -0.31 8.55
C VAL A 106 3.25 1.03 7.85
N TYR A 107 2.10 1.67 7.89
CA TYR A 107 1.84 2.85 7.10
C TYR A 107 0.84 3.82 7.74
N ARG A 108 0.74 5.01 7.16
CA ARG A 108 -0.36 5.97 7.32
C ARG A 108 -0.97 6.25 5.96
N ARG A 109 -2.21 6.69 5.95
CA ARG A 109 -2.93 7.08 4.73
C ARG A 109 -2.64 8.54 4.34
N ASP A 110 -1.37 8.93 4.33
CA ASP A 110 -0.91 10.31 4.17
C ASP A 110 -0.26 10.58 2.81
N GLY A 111 -0.35 9.64 1.87
CA GLY A 111 0.21 9.76 0.53
C GLY A 111 1.73 9.67 0.47
N LYS A 112 2.39 9.20 1.54
CA LYS A 112 3.82 8.96 1.55
C LYS A 112 4.16 7.50 1.24
N PRO A 113 5.34 7.23 0.63
CA PRO A 113 5.78 5.87 0.38
C PRO A 113 6.29 5.20 1.66
N TYR A 114 5.82 3.97 1.92
CA TYR A 114 6.22 3.12 3.04
C TYR A 114 6.82 1.81 2.53
N PRO A 115 7.90 1.29 3.16
CA PRO A 115 8.50 0.02 2.75
C PRO A 115 7.60 -1.16 3.10
N GLU A 116 7.37 -2.04 2.13
CA GLU A 116 6.71 -3.32 2.32
C GLU A 116 7.76 -4.42 2.41
N ALA A 117 7.72 -5.22 3.47
CA ALA A 117 8.55 -6.42 3.61
C ALA A 117 7.74 -7.64 3.20
N ALA A 118 8.28 -8.48 2.29
CA ALA A 118 7.63 -9.70 1.85
C ALA A 118 8.56 -10.91 1.97
N VAL A 119 8.06 -12.00 2.55
CA VAL A 119 8.83 -13.22 2.74
C VAL A 119 9.05 -13.93 1.40
N GLY A 120 10.30 -14.28 1.11
CA GLY A 120 10.67 -14.95 -0.13
C GLY A 120 10.67 -14.07 -1.38
N VAL A 121 10.54 -12.76 -1.23
CA VAL A 121 10.54 -11.79 -2.33
C VAL A 121 11.76 -10.89 -2.21
N ALA A 122 12.63 -10.92 -3.22
CA ALA A 122 13.88 -10.13 -3.23
C ALA A 122 13.70 -8.67 -3.68
N SER A 123 12.52 -8.30 -4.19
CA SER A 123 12.27 -6.94 -4.67
C SER A 123 12.03 -5.97 -3.51
N ILE A 124 12.58 -4.76 -3.63
CA ILE A 124 12.25 -3.64 -2.75
C ILE A 124 10.93 -3.05 -3.22
N ARG A 125 9.94 -3.00 -2.33
CA ARG A 125 8.63 -2.44 -2.61
C ARG A 125 8.37 -1.26 -1.69
N MET A 126 7.91 -0.16 -2.29
CA MET A 126 7.40 1.02 -1.58
C MET A 126 5.94 1.18 -1.93
N VAL A 127 5.09 1.27 -0.92
CA VAL A 127 3.63 1.38 -1.10
C VAL A 127 3.19 2.74 -0.61
N THR A 128 2.48 3.46 -1.44
CA THR A 128 1.84 4.75 -1.10
C THR A 128 0.34 4.52 -0.97
N ILE A 129 -0.23 4.93 0.16
CA ILE A 129 -1.67 4.81 0.40
C ILE A 129 -2.21 6.20 0.74
N THR A 130 -3.22 6.63 -0.02
CA THR A 130 -3.88 7.92 0.14
C THR A 130 -5.36 7.70 0.41
N ALA A 131 -5.87 8.15 1.55
CA ALA A 131 -7.31 8.16 1.80
C ALA A 131 -7.97 9.26 0.97
N THR A 132 -8.94 8.90 0.14
CA THR A 132 -9.76 9.87 -0.61
C THR A 132 -11.06 10.18 0.12
N ASP A 133 -11.54 9.24 0.92
CA ASP A 133 -12.64 9.40 1.88
C ASP A 133 -12.48 8.36 3.01
N PRO A 134 -13.35 8.33 4.05
CA PRO A 134 -13.23 7.39 5.17
C PRO A 134 -13.29 5.89 4.79
N ARG A 135 -13.76 5.56 3.59
CA ARG A 135 -13.96 4.17 3.11
C ARG A 135 -13.22 3.86 1.82
N THR A 136 -12.47 4.81 1.28
CA THR A 136 -11.77 4.64 0.00
C THR A 136 -10.31 5.03 0.12
N GLU A 137 -9.44 4.15 -0.37
CA GLU A 137 -8.00 4.34 -0.46
C GLU A 137 -7.53 4.18 -1.90
N GLU A 138 -6.62 5.05 -2.33
CA GLU A 138 -5.80 4.85 -3.53
C GLU A 138 -4.45 4.26 -3.13
N VAL A 139 -4.00 3.28 -3.89
CA VAL A 139 -2.76 2.53 -3.62
C VAL A 139 -1.87 2.53 -4.85
N ASP A 140 -0.68 3.09 -4.69
CA ASP A 140 0.40 3.04 -5.67
C ASP A 140 1.57 2.23 -5.13
N VAL A 141 2.30 1.56 -6.03
CA VAL A 141 3.45 0.74 -5.67
C VAL A 141 4.64 1.08 -6.55
N ILE A 142 5.81 1.25 -5.93
CA ILE A 142 7.10 1.33 -6.59
C ILE A 142 7.85 0.01 -6.33
N VAL A 143 8.31 -0.64 -7.38
CA VAL A 143 9.09 -1.89 -7.29
C VAL A 143 10.49 -1.64 -7.83
N ASN A 144 11.52 -1.85 -7.00
CA ASN A 144 12.93 -1.62 -7.38
C ASN A 144 13.17 -0.24 -8.01
N GLY A 145 12.52 0.80 -7.45
CA GLY A 145 12.65 2.18 -7.94
C GLY A 145 11.78 2.52 -9.16
N THR A 146 11.01 1.57 -9.71
CA THR A 146 10.13 1.81 -10.86
C THR A 146 8.67 1.79 -10.40
N ALA A 147 7.90 2.81 -10.76
CA ALA A 147 6.47 2.86 -10.47
C ALA A 147 5.74 1.68 -11.14
N SER A 148 4.90 1.00 -10.37
CA SER A 148 3.99 -0.01 -10.89
C SER A 148 2.99 0.66 -11.81
N GLN A 149 2.70 0.01 -12.95
CA GLN A 149 1.65 0.48 -13.88
C GLN A 149 0.26 -0.07 -13.52
N ASN A 150 0.11 -0.55 -12.30
CA ASN A 150 -1.12 -1.18 -11.81
C ASN A 150 -1.62 -0.46 -10.54
N PRO A 151 -2.00 0.83 -10.64
CA PRO A 151 -2.62 1.53 -9.50
C PRO A 151 -3.92 0.83 -9.14
N SER A 152 -4.28 0.91 -7.86
CA SER A 152 -5.53 0.33 -7.40
C SER A 152 -6.29 1.24 -6.45
N THR A 153 -7.61 1.08 -6.46
CA THR A 153 -8.52 1.72 -5.51
C THR A 153 -9.13 0.64 -4.64
N ILE A 154 -9.15 0.85 -3.33
CA ILE A 154 -9.77 -0.06 -2.36
C ILE A 154 -10.93 0.68 -1.69
N THR A 155 -12.11 0.06 -1.71
CA THR A 155 -13.32 0.65 -1.12
C THR A 155 -14.01 -0.34 -0.17
N ILE A 156 -14.44 0.15 0.99
CA ILE A 156 -15.25 -0.59 1.96
C ILE A 156 -16.73 -0.25 1.73
N SER A 157 -17.58 -1.26 1.63
CA SER A 157 -19.04 -1.11 1.48
C SER A 157 -19.65 -0.35 2.67
N ALA A 158 -20.86 0.21 2.45
CA ALA A 158 -21.53 1.00 3.47
C ALA A 158 -21.83 0.23 4.75
N ASP A 159 -22.13 -1.08 4.63
CA ASP A 159 -22.35 -1.99 5.76
C ASP A 159 -21.07 -2.47 6.43
N GLY A 160 -19.90 -2.16 5.85
CA GLY A 160 -18.58 -2.56 6.36
C GLY A 160 -18.26 -4.05 6.16
N MET A 161 -19.05 -4.80 5.37
CA MET A 161 -18.90 -6.26 5.24
C MET A 161 -18.11 -6.69 4.01
N THR A 162 -17.94 -5.80 3.02
CA THR A 162 -17.25 -6.09 1.78
C THR A 162 -16.15 -5.07 1.51
N MET A 163 -14.97 -5.54 1.14
CA MET A 163 -13.87 -4.72 0.63
C MET A 163 -13.66 -5.05 -0.84
N THR A 164 -13.67 -4.04 -1.69
CA THR A 164 -13.44 -4.20 -3.14
C THR A 164 -12.15 -3.48 -3.53
N GLN A 165 -11.24 -4.20 -4.18
CA GLN A 165 -10.06 -3.61 -4.80
C GLN A 165 -10.20 -3.67 -6.32
N VAL A 166 -10.13 -2.52 -6.97
CA VAL A 166 -10.08 -2.39 -8.43
C VAL A 166 -8.65 -2.07 -8.82
N VAL A 167 -8.05 -2.93 -9.64
CA VAL A 167 -6.69 -2.76 -10.18
C VAL A 167 -6.79 -2.48 -11.67
N ASN A 168 -6.38 -1.30 -12.09
CA ASN A 168 -6.30 -0.93 -13.49
C ASN A 168 -4.85 -1.01 -13.94
N GLY A 169 -4.57 -1.72 -15.04
CA GLY A 169 -3.19 -1.92 -15.45
C GLY A 169 -3.01 -2.29 -16.91
N ARG A 170 -1.78 -2.67 -17.21
CA ARG A 170 -1.41 -3.24 -18.52
C ARG A 170 -0.72 -4.58 -18.31
N ASP A 171 -1.07 -5.55 -19.14
CA ASP A 171 -0.40 -6.85 -19.14
C ASP A 171 1.00 -6.76 -19.82
N ALA A 172 1.73 -7.86 -19.83
CA ALA A 172 3.06 -7.92 -20.44
C ALA A 172 3.10 -7.62 -21.94
N LYS A 173 1.93 -7.60 -22.62
CA LYS A 173 1.76 -7.23 -24.02
C LYS A 173 1.33 -5.78 -24.20
N GLY A 174 1.18 -5.02 -23.09
CA GLY A 174 0.72 -3.64 -23.09
C GLY A 174 -0.80 -3.48 -23.19
N LYS A 175 -1.59 -4.59 -23.22
CA LYS A 175 -3.05 -4.53 -23.25
C LYS A 175 -3.58 -4.09 -21.89
N ALA A 176 -4.47 -3.11 -21.88
CA ALA A 176 -5.15 -2.67 -20.68
C ALA A 176 -6.07 -3.77 -20.11
N PHE A 177 -6.12 -3.87 -18.76
CA PHE A 177 -7.03 -4.76 -18.04
C PHE A 177 -7.57 -4.07 -16.78
N THR A 178 -8.68 -4.61 -16.28
CA THR A 178 -9.24 -4.25 -14.98
C THR A 178 -9.52 -5.52 -14.19
N ASN A 179 -8.84 -5.70 -13.05
CA ASN A 179 -9.17 -6.75 -12.10
C ASN A 179 -10.01 -6.17 -10.97
N THR A 180 -11.09 -6.86 -10.63
CA THR A 180 -11.92 -6.54 -9.46
C THR A 180 -11.77 -7.67 -8.45
N VAL A 181 -11.17 -7.37 -7.31
CA VAL A 181 -10.91 -8.34 -6.25
C VAL A 181 -11.80 -8.00 -5.06
N VAL A 182 -12.63 -8.93 -4.67
CA VAL A 182 -13.61 -8.75 -3.59
C VAL A 182 -13.22 -9.60 -2.40
N TYR A 183 -13.29 -9.00 -1.22
CA TYR A 183 -13.02 -9.66 0.05
C TYR A 183 -14.25 -9.52 0.95
N ASP A 184 -14.57 -10.58 1.67
CA ASP A 184 -15.58 -10.54 2.73
C ASP A 184 -14.88 -10.36 4.09
N ARG A 185 -15.49 -9.54 4.96
CA ARG A 185 -15.02 -9.35 6.33
C ARG A 185 -15.18 -10.66 7.10
N GLN A 186 -14.17 -10.99 7.87
CA GLN A 186 -14.24 -12.12 8.81
C GLN A 186 -14.68 -11.62 10.20
N PRO A 187 -15.34 -12.49 10.99
CA PRO A 187 -15.76 -12.18 12.37
C PRO A 187 -14.62 -11.77 13.29
#